data_eb8f70441b4bb3dee11ff0338e2dc5f0
#
_entry.id   eb8f70441b4bb3dee11ff0338e2dc5f0
#
_cell.length_a   1.000
_cell.length_b   1.000
_cell.length_c   1.000
_cell.angle_alpha   90.00
_cell.angle_beta   90.00
_cell.angle_gamma   90.00
#
_symmetry.space_group_name_H-M   'P 1'
#
loop_
_entity.id
_entity.type
_entity.pdbx_description
1 polymer ?
#
loop_
_entity_poly.entity_id
_entity_poly.type
_entity_poly.pdbx_seq_one_letter_code
_entity_poly.pdbx_strand_id
1 'polypeptide(L)'
;MAQDVIINSVTYADVPEVDIPKSGGGTAKFYDTAGGDAAAGDILSGKTAFGASGSISGSMANNGSTSGTIGTVNGTVSIPAGYTSGGTVSLTNVSDCTSANILSGKSILGVSGSLSMVSVSQDSTTKVLSIS
;
A
#
# COMPACT_ATOMS: atom_id res chain seq x y z
N MET A 1 -26.63 5.27 14.35
CA MET A 1 -27.69 5.44 15.39
C MET A 1 -28.94 4.80 14.85
N ALA A 2 -29.58 3.93 15.63
CA ALA A 2 -30.87 3.41 15.23
C ALA A 2 -31.93 4.50 15.29
N GLN A 3 -32.92 4.45 14.42
CA GLN A 3 -34.00 5.46 14.31
C GLN A 3 -35.27 4.99 15.01
N ASP A 4 -36.05 5.92 15.52
CA ASP A 4 -37.37 5.62 16.01
C ASP A 4 -38.35 5.43 14.83
N VAL A 5 -39.07 4.34 14.84
CA VAL A 5 -40.09 4.00 13.82
C VAL A 5 -41.47 4.17 14.43
N ILE A 6 -42.34 4.92 13.76
CA ILE A 6 -43.73 5.13 14.22
C ILE A 6 -44.67 4.33 13.32
N ILE A 7 -45.39 3.38 13.91
CA ILE A 7 -46.39 2.58 13.23
C ILE A 7 -47.72 2.71 14.00
N ASN A 8 -48.78 3.16 13.34
CA ASN A 8 -50.12 3.37 13.96
C ASN A 8 -50.06 4.19 15.27
N SER A 9 -49.28 5.27 15.26
CA SER A 9 -49.07 6.17 16.40
C SER A 9 -48.30 5.53 17.59
N VAL A 10 -47.73 4.34 17.41
CA VAL A 10 -46.83 3.70 18.39
C VAL A 10 -45.39 3.94 17.95
N THR A 11 -44.59 4.49 18.86
CA THR A 11 -43.16 4.67 18.64
C THR A 11 -42.39 3.43 19.07
N TYR A 12 -41.56 2.90 18.18
CA TYR A 12 -40.59 1.87 18.43
C TYR A 12 -39.20 2.52 18.42
N ALA A 13 -38.58 2.62 19.57
CA ALA A 13 -37.29 3.31 19.74
C ALA A 13 -36.13 2.41 19.27
N ASP A 14 -35.05 3.07 18.78
CA ASP A 14 -33.77 2.43 18.42
C ASP A 14 -33.89 1.21 17.48
N VAL A 15 -34.74 1.32 16.46
CA VAL A 15 -34.94 0.24 15.48
C VAL A 15 -33.77 0.22 14.48
N PRO A 16 -32.92 -0.85 14.47
CA PRO A 16 -31.76 -0.92 13.58
C PRO A 16 -32.15 -1.36 12.15
N GLU A 17 -33.24 -2.13 12.01
CA GLU A 17 -33.75 -2.56 10.70
C GLU A 17 -35.26 -2.75 10.75
N VAL A 18 -35.90 -2.62 9.59
CA VAL A 18 -37.32 -2.93 9.40
C VAL A 18 -37.45 -4.01 8.34
N ASP A 19 -38.11 -5.12 8.69
CA ASP A 19 -38.39 -6.24 7.80
C ASP A 19 -39.80 -6.09 7.19
N ILE A 20 -39.91 -6.00 5.87
CA ILE A 20 -41.21 -5.96 5.16
C ILE A 20 -41.39 -7.27 4.39
N PRO A 21 -42.47 -8.04 4.67
CA PRO A 21 -42.79 -9.24 3.89
C PRO A 21 -43.03 -8.93 2.42
N LYS A 22 -42.47 -9.73 1.53
CA LYS A 22 -42.71 -9.62 0.07
C LYS A 22 -43.83 -10.57 -0.36
N SER A 23 -44.64 -10.15 -1.33
CA SER A 23 -45.76 -10.94 -1.88
C SER A 23 -45.34 -12.29 -2.47
N GLY A 24 -44.10 -12.43 -2.94
CA GLY A 24 -43.50 -13.66 -3.45
C GLY A 24 -42.77 -14.50 -2.42
N GLY A 25 -42.92 -14.20 -1.11
CA GLY A 25 -42.21 -14.84 -0.01
C GLY A 25 -40.87 -14.16 0.32
N GLY A 26 -40.37 -14.40 1.54
CA GLY A 26 -39.21 -13.75 2.10
C GLY A 26 -39.48 -12.30 2.54
N THR A 27 -38.46 -11.58 2.96
CA THR A 27 -38.54 -10.20 3.47
C THR A 27 -37.66 -9.24 2.66
N ALA A 28 -38.00 -7.96 2.64
CA ALA A 28 -37.15 -6.85 2.27
C ALA A 28 -36.66 -6.18 3.55
N LYS A 29 -35.37 -6.01 3.67
CA LYS A 29 -34.72 -5.39 4.84
C LYS A 29 -34.38 -3.94 4.56
N PHE A 30 -34.78 -3.06 5.47
CA PHE A 30 -34.47 -1.64 5.43
C PHE A 30 -33.65 -1.30 6.66
N TYR A 31 -32.41 -0.89 6.43
CA TYR A 31 -31.46 -0.52 7.50
C TYR A 31 -31.41 0.98 7.67
N ASP A 32 -31.17 1.42 8.92
CA ASP A 32 -30.77 2.81 9.16
C ASP A 32 -29.35 3.05 8.64
N THR A 33 -29.21 3.84 7.59
CA THR A 33 -27.94 4.22 6.98
C THR A 33 -27.45 5.61 7.42
N ALA A 34 -28.12 6.26 8.37
CA ALA A 34 -27.80 7.63 8.79
C ALA A 34 -26.37 7.77 9.38
N GLY A 35 -25.80 6.70 9.91
CA GLY A 35 -24.43 6.67 10.42
C GLY A 35 -23.36 6.33 9.36
N GLY A 36 -23.73 6.13 8.11
CA GLY A 36 -22.79 5.83 7.03
C GLY A 36 -21.97 7.04 6.62
N ASP A 37 -20.65 6.96 6.71
CA ASP A 37 -19.67 8.03 6.44
C ASP A 37 -18.84 7.80 5.17
N ALA A 38 -19.01 6.67 4.50
CA ALA A 38 -18.29 6.34 3.27
C ALA A 38 -18.58 7.35 2.16
N ALA A 39 -17.53 7.84 1.51
CA ALA A 39 -17.59 8.69 0.33
C ALA A 39 -17.31 7.87 -0.94
N ALA A 40 -17.58 8.44 -2.12
CA ALA A 40 -17.32 7.80 -3.41
C ALA A 40 -15.84 7.38 -3.58
N GLY A 41 -14.91 8.15 -3.02
CA GLY A 41 -13.48 7.85 -3.04
C GLY A 41 -13.06 6.64 -2.22
N ASP A 42 -13.89 6.21 -1.26
CA ASP A 42 -13.62 5.05 -0.40
C ASP A 42 -14.11 3.74 -1.02
N ILE A 43 -14.87 3.85 -2.10
CA ILE A 43 -15.53 2.73 -2.76
C ILE A 43 -14.92 2.54 -4.15
N LEU A 44 -14.55 1.32 -4.49
CA LEU A 44 -13.98 0.99 -5.80
C LEU A 44 -14.93 1.41 -6.94
N SER A 45 -14.37 1.97 -7.99
CA SER A 45 -15.09 2.27 -9.23
C SER A 45 -15.82 1.02 -9.74
N GLY A 46 -17.08 1.18 -10.15
CA GLY A 46 -17.97 0.09 -10.55
C GLY A 46 -18.62 -0.67 -9.38
N LYS A 47 -18.38 -0.27 -8.14
CA LYS A 47 -19.09 -0.75 -6.95
C LYS A 47 -20.04 0.31 -6.42
N THR A 48 -21.05 -0.14 -5.69
CA THR A 48 -22.06 0.73 -5.09
C THR A 48 -22.18 0.39 -3.61
N ALA A 49 -22.34 1.40 -2.77
CA ALA A 49 -22.69 1.28 -1.36
C ALA A 49 -23.93 2.14 -1.06
N PHE A 50 -24.47 2.03 0.14
CA PHE A 50 -25.56 2.86 0.63
C PHE A 50 -25.10 3.58 1.91
N GLY A 51 -25.26 4.88 1.93
CA GLY A 51 -24.97 5.75 3.05
C GLY A 51 -26.17 6.62 3.42
N ALA A 52 -25.96 7.60 4.30
CA ALA A 52 -27.01 8.48 4.82
C ALA A 52 -27.83 9.21 3.74
N SER A 53 -27.21 9.52 2.60
CA SER A 53 -27.86 10.22 1.46
C SER A 53 -28.36 9.28 0.36
N GLY A 54 -28.33 7.96 0.57
CA GLY A 54 -28.77 6.96 -0.39
C GLY A 54 -27.61 6.23 -1.07
N SER A 55 -27.78 5.89 -2.36
CA SER A 55 -26.80 5.12 -3.12
C SER A 55 -25.56 5.95 -3.46
N ILE A 56 -24.38 5.39 -3.22
CA ILE A 56 -23.07 5.99 -3.50
C ILE A 56 -22.37 5.13 -4.54
N SER A 57 -22.07 5.70 -5.70
CA SER A 57 -21.25 5.04 -6.73
C SER A 57 -19.76 5.27 -6.45
N GLY A 58 -18.99 4.21 -6.39
CA GLY A 58 -17.56 4.27 -6.12
C GLY A 58 -16.77 4.94 -7.25
N SER A 59 -15.74 5.70 -6.85
CA SER A 59 -14.83 6.40 -7.77
C SER A 59 -13.35 6.05 -7.54
N MET A 60 -13.02 5.24 -6.51
CA MET A 60 -11.64 4.82 -6.26
C MET A 60 -11.11 3.97 -7.43
N ALA A 61 -9.99 4.37 -8.00
CA ALA A 61 -9.36 3.59 -9.06
C ALA A 61 -8.94 2.20 -8.56
N ASN A 62 -9.13 1.16 -9.38
CA ASN A 62 -8.58 -0.17 -9.13
C ASN A 62 -7.34 -0.36 -10.00
N ASN A 63 -6.18 -0.26 -9.39
CA ASN A 63 -4.89 -0.37 -10.07
C ASN A 63 -4.42 -1.84 -10.19
N GLY A 64 -5.17 -2.79 -9.63
CA GLY A 64 -4.77 -4.20 -9.63
C GLY A 64 -3.44 -4.44 -8.91
N SER A 65 -2.61 -5.33 -9.44
CA SER A 65 -1.25 -5.55 -8.95
C SER A 65 -0.31 -4.52 -9.55
N THR A 66 0.47 -3.84 -8.70
CA THR A 66 1.42 -2.80 -9.11
C THR A 66 2.84 -3.27 -8.83
N SER A 67 3.68 -3.31 -9.86
CA SER A 67 5.08 -3.74 -9.73
C SER A 67 6.01 -2.73 -10.40
N GLY A 68 7.23 -2.67 -9.96
CA GLY A 68 8.24 -1.82 -10.56
C GLY A 68 9.66 -2.29 -10.26
N THR A 69 10.61 -1.79 -11.02
CA THR A 69 12.03 -2.05 -10.81
C THR A 69 12.80 -0.75 -10.64
N ILE A 70 13.73 -0.75 -9.70
CA ILE A 70 14.69 0.35 -9.49
C ILE A 70 16.03 -0.16 -9.99
N GLY A 71 16.49 0.37 -11.13
CA GLY A 71 17.73 -0.04 -11.80
C GLY A 71 18.86 0.97 -11.69
N THR A 72 18.64 2.13 -11.08
CA THR A 72 19.62 3.21 -10.94
C THR A 72 19.61 3.77 -9.53
N VAL A 73 20.72 4.38 -9.14
CA VAL A 73 20.81 5.13 -7.86
C VAL A 73 19.78 6.27 -7.89
N ASN A 74 19.05 6.42 -6.77
CA ASN A 74 17.94 7.39 -6.65
C ASN A 74 16.76 7.16 -7.61
N GLY A 75 16.68 5.99 -8.24
CA GLY A 75 15.51 5.60 -9.02
C GLY A 75 14.26 5.54 -8.13
N THR A 76 13.09 5.82 -8.72
CA THR A 76 11.80 5.76 -8.04
C THR A 76 10.81 4.91 -8.81
N VAL A 77 9.89 4.30 -8.09
CA VAL A 77 8.70 3.66 -8.66
C VAL A 77 7.49 4.45 -8.21
N SER A 78 6.73 4.97 -9.16
CA SER A 78 5.48 5.67 -8.86
C SER A 78 4.35 4.66 -8.75
N ILE A 79 3.67 4.67 -7.62
CA ILE A 79 2.44 3.88 -7.40
C ILE A 79 1.26 4.84 -7.52
N PRO A 80 0.35 4.62 -8.47
CA PRO A 80 -0.80 5.52 -8.65
C PRO A 80 -1.75 5.44 -7.45
N ALA A 81 -2.46 6.54 -7.19
CA ALA A 81 -3.49 6.59 -6.16
C ALA A 81 -4.64 5.64 -6.47
N GLY A 82 -5.20 5.01 -5.43
CA GLY A 82 -6.30 4.06 -5.55
C GLY A 82 -6.03 2.74 -4.84
N TYR A 83 -6.88 1.77 -5.08
CA TYR A 83 -6.70 0.42 -4.55
C TYR A 83 -5.63 -0.34 -5.33
N THR A 84 -4.75 -1.03 -4.61
CA THR A 84 -3.81 -2.00 -5.18
C THR A 84 -4.00 -3.36 -4.51
N SER A 85 -4.02 -4.43 -5.30
CA SER A 85 -4.13 -5.80 -4.79
C SER A 85 -2.80 -6.39 -4.32
N GLY A 86 -1.78 -5.56 -4.25
CA GLY A 86 -0.41 -5.92 -3.91
C GLY A 86 0.55 -5.64 -5.06
N GLY A 87 1.79 -6.04 -4.90
CA GLY A 87 2.83 -5.84 -5.91
C GLY A 87 4.22 -6.02 -5.33
N THR A 88 5.22 -5.89 -6.20
CA THR A 88 6.62 -6.02 -5.81
C THR A 88 7.43 -4.89 -6.41
N VAL A 89 8.24 -4.26 -5.59
CA VAL A 89 9.29 -3.35 -6.05
C VAL A 89 10.63 -4.06 -5.87
N SER A 90 11.37 -4.23 -6.95
CA SER A 90 12.64 -4.95 -6.97
C SER A 90 13.79 -4.04 -7.37
N LEU A 91 14.96 -4.27 -6.78
CA LEU A 91 16.21 -3.69 -7.25
C LEU A 91 16.78 -4.56 -8.36
N THR A 92 17.25 -3.91 -9.44
CA THR A 92 17.98 -4.55 -10.55
C THR A 92 19.35 -3.91 -10.71
N ASN A 93 20.23 -4.53 -11.53
CA ASN A 93 21.60 -4.06 -11.77
C ASN A 93 22.45 -3.94 -10.50
N VAL A 94 22.26 -4.86 -9.56
CA VAL A 94 23.01 -4.93 -8.29
C VAL A 94 23.92 -6.14 -8.23
N SER A 95 24.17 -6.83 -9.36
CA SER A 95 25.02 -8.01 -9.46
C SER A 95 26.46 -7.78 -8.94
N ASP A 96 26.97 -6.56 -9.11
CA ASP A 96 28.31 -6.17 -8.69
C ASP A 96 28.36 -5.66 -7.23
N CYS A 97 27.22 -5.62 -6.54
CA CYS A 97 27.14 -5.29 -5.13
C CYS A 97 27.51 -6.53 -4.28
N THR A 98 28.79 -6.93 -4.37
CA THR A 98 29.38 -8.04 -3.63
C THR A 98 30.45 -7.54 -2.67
N SER A 99 30.73 -8.28 -1.60
CA SER A 99 31.75 -7.88 -0.62
C SER A 99 33.12 -7.65 -1.26
N ALA A 100 33.46 -8.42 -2.28
CA ALA A 100 34.74 -8.32 -2.99
C ALA A 100 34.91 -7.03 -3.80
N ASN A 101 33.80 -6.39 -4.19
CA ASN A 101 33.79 -5.15 -4.97
C ASN A 101 33.62 -3.88 -4.10
N ILE A 102 33.36 -4.06 -2.82
CA ILE A 102 33.14 -2.96 -1.87
C ILE A 102 34.36 -2.86 -0.97
N LEU A 103 34.91 -1.63 -0.84
CA LEU A 103 36.06 -1.38 0.01
C LEU A 103 35.79 -1.79 1.46
N SER A 104 36.77 -2.44 2.08
CA SER A 104 36.71 -2.81 3.51
C SER A 104 36.41 -1.60 4.40
N GLY A 105 35.49 -1.77 5.35
CA GLY A 105 34.98 -0.70 6.22
C GLY A 105 33.86 0.14 5.59
N LYS A 106 33.41 -0.17 4.36
CA LYS A 106 32.22 0.43 3.71
C LYS A 106 31.13 -0.63 3.58
N SER A 107 29.89 -0.14 3.43
CA SER A 107 28.72 -1.00 3.19
C SER A 107 27.82 -0.36 2.16
N ILE A 108 27.30 -1.15 1.21
CA ILE A 108 26.35 -0.74 0.19
C ILE A 108 25.17 -1.71 0.23
N LEU A 109 23.95 -1.21 0.37
CA LEU A 109 22.71 -2.02 0.45
C LEU A 109 22.80 -3.18 1.47
N GLY A 110 23.50 -2.94 2.61
CA GLY A 110 23.67 -3.95 3.65
C GLY A 110 24.79 -4.96 3.37
N VAL A 111 25.46 -4.92 2.21
CA VAL A 111 26.61 -5.75 1.90
C VAL A 111 27.89 -5.08 2.42
N SER A 112 28.56 -5.69 3.40
CA SER A 112 29.85 -5.20 3.93
C SER A 112 30.99 -5.52 2.99
N GLY A 113 31.84 -4.52 2.73
CA GLY A 113 32.98 -4.66 1.83
C GLY A 113 34.14 -5.46 2.46
N SER A 114 34.84 -6.19 1.60
CA SER A 114 36.08 -6.93 1.95
C SER A 114 37.25 -6.58 1.03
N LEU A 115 37.04 -5.71 0.03
CA LEU A 115 38.12 -5.28 -0.87
C LEU A 115 39.20 -4.50 -0.07
N SER A 116 40.41 -5.02 -0.02
CA SER A 116 41.53 -4.33 0.58
C SER A 116 42.22 -3.41 -0.39
N MET A 117 42.58 -2.22 0.05
CA MET A 117 43.44 -1.34 -0.73
C MET A 117 44.89 -1.81 -0.57
N VAL A 118 45.58 -1.99 -1.67
CA VAL A 118 47.01 -2.19 -1.68
C VAL A 118 47.69 -0.84 -1.40
N SER A 119 48.54 -0.78 -0.40
CA SER A 119 49.36 0.39 -0.14
C SER A 119 50.73 0.24 -0.78
N VAL A 120 51.20 1.32 -1.43
CA VAL A 120 52.53 1.40 -1.98
C VAL A 120 53.30 2.43 -1.15
N SER A 121 54.39 2.01 -0.54
CA SER A 121 55.25 2.90 0.22
C SER A 121 56.68 2.86 -0.35
N GLN A 122 57.39 3.98 -0.29
CA GLN A 122 58.81 4.06 -0.67
C GLN A 122 59.63 4.31 0.60
N ASP A 123 60.60 3.45 0.83
CA ASP A 123 61.62 3.74 1.81
C ASP A 123 62.42 4.97 1.44
N SER A 124 62.48 5.96 2.30
CA SER A 124 63.08 7.25 2.04
C SER A 124 64.64 7.18 1.88
N THR A 125 65.26 6.14 2.45
CA THR A 125 66.71 5.95 2.47
C THR A 125 67.15 5.07 1.30
N THR A 126 66.54 3.91 1.19
CA THR A 126 66.93 2.90 0.17
C THR A 126 66.28 3.12 -1.18
N LYS A 127 65.21 3.97 -1.25
CA LYS A 127 64.38 4.21 -2.45
C LYS A 127 63.65 2.94 -2.93
N VAL A 128 63.60 1.93 -2.14
CA VAL A 128 62.87 0.70 -2.47
C VAL A 128 61.35 0.91 -2.31
N LEU A 129 60.57 0.48 -3.28
CA LEU A 129 59.09 0.42 -3.23
C LEU A 129 58.64 -0.87 -2.59
N SER A 130 57.77 -0.78 -1.61
CA SER A 130 57.10 -1.91 -0.97
C SER A 130 55.61 -1.87 -1.25
N ILE A 131 55.04 -3.03 -1.55
CA ILE A 131 53.58 -3.23 -1.76
C ILE A 131 53.10 -4.13 -0.63
N SER A 132 52.07 -3.69 0.08
CA SER A 132 51.49 -4.41 1.23
C SER A 132 49.97 -4.36 1.20
#